data_2ad355d632825c8fb305e42266fbe73b
#
_entry.id   2ad355d632825c8fb305e42266fbe73b
#
_cell.length_a   1.000
_cell.length_b   1.000
_cell.length_c   1.000
_cell.angle_alpha   90.00
_cell.angle_beta   90.00
_cell.angle_gamma   90.00
#
_symmetry.space_group_name_H-M   'P 1'
#
loop_
_entity.id
_entity.type
_entity.pdbx_description
1 polymer ?
#
loop_
_entity_poly.entity_id
_entity_poly.type
_entity_poly.pdbx_seq_one_letter_code
_entity_poly.pdbx_strand_id
1 'polypeptide(L)'
;MKKLFFILLSTFTFAQEDIYGLWVNQDGEYVTIRENNTFKRYTKEFTLAKGTIELIEEGMRIVRKDTLDTYQLCYYVGNETMVVCKPRDEKAWLFYKLR
;
A
#
# COMPACT_ATOMS: atom_id res chain seq x y z
N MET A 1 13.25 19.37 28.83
CA MET A 1 12.99 19.20 28.63
C MET A 1 12.44 18.38 28.28
N LYS A 2 12.04 17.94 28.16
CA LYS A 2 11.42 17.18 27.85
C LYS A 2 10.72 17.32 26.70
N LYS A 3 10.45 18.18 26.01
CA LYS A 3 9.88 18.38 24.91
C LYS A 3 10.53 17.76 23.86
N LEU A 4 11.71 17.61 23.90
CA LEU A 4 12.47 17.03 23.01
C LEU A 4 11.97 15.68 22.74
N PHE A 5 11.52 15.00 23.68
CA PHE A 5 10.98 13.81 23.58
C PHE A 5 9.86 13.73 22.72
N PHE A 6 9.00 14.68 22.70
CA PHE A 6 7.87 14.65 21.90
C PHE A 6 8.21 14.73 20.48
N ILE A 7 9.24 15.41 20.16
CA ILE A 7 9.64 15.49 18.82
C ILE A 7 10.03 14.15 18.31
N LEU A 8 10.65 13.37 19.14
CA LEU A 8 11.02 12.08 18.73
C LEU A 8 9.84 11.24 18.41
N LEU A 9 8.82 11.36 19.16
CA LEU A 9 7.65 10.59 18.91
C LEU A 9 7.05 10.96 17.60
N SER A 10 7.11 12.18 17.25
CA SER A 10 6.56 12.58 16.01
C SER A 10 7.33 11.96 14.90
N THR A 11 8.61 11.84 15.07
CA THR A 11 9.42 11.26 14.06
C THR A 11 9.02 9.85 13.81
N PHE A 12 8.66 9.13 14.85
CA PHE A 12 8.20 7.86 14.69
C PHE A 12 7.03 7.78 13.83
N THR A 13 6.08 8.60 14.00
CA THR A 13 4.90 8.61 13.23
C THR A 13 5.22 8.85 11.80
N PHE A 14 6.18 9.69 11.55
CA PHE A 14 6.52 9.98 10.21
C PHE A 14 7.19 8.85 9.53
N ALA A 15 7.80 7.97 10.24
CA ALA A 15 8.47 6.87 9.64
C ALA A 15 7.51 5.96 8.94
N GLN A 16 6.23 6.02 9.28
CA GLN A 16 5.28 5.22 8.62
C GLN A 16 4.63 6.03 7.56
N GLU A 17 5.11 5.92 6.36
CA GLU A 17 4.50 6.64 5.27
C GLU A 17 3.23 5.95 4.88
N ASP A 18 2.31 6.68 4.34
CA ASP A 18 1.03 6.11 3.99
C ASP A 18 1.10 5.42 2.63
N ILE A 19 0.10 4.64 2.35
CA ILE A 19 0.04 3.89 1.13
C ILE A 19 -0.74 4.62 0.05
N TYR A 20 -1.23 5.82 0.32
CA TYR A 20 -2.13 6.50 -0.61
C TYR A 20 -1.35 7.18 -1.72
N GLY A 21 -1.87 7.11 -2.91
CA GLY A 21 -1.23 7.73 -4.04
C GLY A 21 -1.27 6.85 -5.28
N LEU A 22 -0.46 7.21 -6.24
CA LEU A 22 -0.34 6.47 -7.48
C LEU A 22 1.00 5.77 -7.51
N TRP A 23 0.97 4.48 -7.69
CA TRP A 23 2.16 3.64 -7.67
C TRP A 23 2.29 2.89 -8.99
N VAL A 24 3.53 2.52 -9.33
CA VAL A 24 3.77 1.74 -10.54
C VAL A 24 4.79 0.66 -10.22
N ASN A 25 4.62 -0.53 -10.79
CA ASN A 25 5.59 -1.59 -10.61
C ASN A 25 6.41 -1.77 -11.88
N GLN A 26 7.31 -2.74 -11.86
CA GLN A 26 8.21 -2.95 -12.96
C GLN A 26 7.53 -3.51 -14.20
N ASP A 27 6.38 -4.09 -14.05
CA ASP A 27 5.67 -4.69 -15.15
C ASP A 27 4.74 -3.70 -15.85
N GLY A 28 4.77 -2.47 -15.43
CA GLY A 28 3.90 -1.46 -16.05
C GLY A 28 2.50 -1.44 -15.53
N GLU A 29 2.26 -2.06 -14.38
CA GLU A 29 0.97 -1.98 -13.74
C GLU A 29 0.94 -0.80 -12.81
N TYR A 30 -0.17 -0.09 -12.79
CA TYR A 30 -0.37 1.03 -11.92
C TYR A 30 -1.37 0.66 -10.83
N VAL A 31 -1.15 1.22 -9.66
CA VAL A 31 -2.09 1.04 -8.55
C VAL A 31 -2.37 2.42 -7.97
N THR A 32 -3.63 2.79 -7.94
CA THR A 32 -4.06 4.02 -7.29
C THR A 32 -4.74 3.62 -5.99
N ILE A 33 -4.26 4.16 -4.87
CA ILE A 33 -4.87 3.92 -3.58
C ILE A 33 -5.34 5.25 -3.06
N ARG A 34 -6.63 5.38 -2.79
CA ARG A 34 -7.22 6.64 -2.37
C ARG A 34 -7.44 6.69 -0.88
N GLU A 35 -7.56 7.87 -0.37
CA GLU A 35 -7.72 8.06 1.07
C GLU A 35 -9.00 7.48 1.63
N ASN A 36 -9.95 7.17 0.78
CA ASN A 36 -11.16 6.52 1.23
C ASN A 36 -11.01 5.00 1.25
N ASN A 37 -9.75 4.53 1.11
CA ASN A 37 -9.41 3.12 1.19
C ASN A 37 -9.95 2.28 0.04
N THR A 38 -10.05 2.90 -1.13
CA THR A 38 -10.36 2.15 -2.32
C THR A 38 -9.09 2.05 -3.17
N PHE A 39 -8.99 1.02 -3.97
CA PHE A 39 -7.85 0.84 -4.83
C PHE A 39 -8.26 0.42 -6.23
N LYS A 40 -7.37 0.65 -7.18
CA LYS A 40 -7.58 0.23 -8.54
C LYS A 40 -6.23 -0.14 -9.12
N ARG A 41 -6.12 -1.37 -9.65
CA ARG A 41 -4.93 -1.82 -10.37
C ARG A 41 -5.28 -1.80 -11.84
N TYR A 42 -4.41 -1.25 -12.65
CA TYR A 42 -4.71 -1.12 -14.07
C TYR A 42 -3.43 -1.00 -14.90
N THR A 43 -3.57 -1.23 -16.19
CA THR A 43 -2.50 -0.95 -17.13
C THR A 43 -3.00 0.18 -18.01
N LYS A 44 -2.23 0.52 -19.00
CA LYS A 44 -2.66 1.57 -19.91
C LYS A 44 -3.89 1.14 -20.70
N GLU A 45 -4.15 -0.12 -20.77
CA GLU A 45 -5.20 -0.63 -21.60
C GLU A 45 -6.47 -1.09 -20.89
N PHE A 46 -6.34 -1.57 -19.70
CA PHE A 46 -7.53 -2.04 -19.00
C PHE A 46 -7.32 -2.14 -17.49
N THR A 47 -8.42 -2.26 -16.79
CA THR A 47 -8.43 -2.41 -15.35
C THR A 47 -8.23 -3.86 -14.98
N LEU A 48 -7.30 -4.13 -14.09
CA LEU A 48 -7.01 -5.47 -13.65
C LEU A 48 -7.79 -5.87 -12.40
N ALA A 49 -7.94 -4.94 -11.48
CA ALA A 49 -8.64 -5.22 -10.22
C ALA A 49 -9.05 -3.92 -9.56
N LYS A 50 -10.09 -3.97 -8.75
CA LYS A 50 -10.50 -2.82 -7.95
C LYS A 50 -11.23 -3.31 -6.72
N GLY A 51 -11.22 -2.52 -5.68
CA GLY A 51 -11.88 -2.90 -4.44
C GLY A 51 -11.51 -1.97 -3.31
N THR A 52 -11.51 -2.51 -2.10
CA THR A 52 -11.23 -1.74 -0.90
C THR A 52 -10.07 -2.35 -0.14
N ILE A 53 -9.44 -1.53 0.69
CA ILE A 53 -8.33 -1.94 1.51
C ILE A 53 -8.68 -1.62 2.94
N GLU A 54 -8.45 -2.57 3.83
CA GLU A 54 -8.59 -2.34 5.25
C GLU A 54 -7.23 -2.51 5.87
N LEU A 55 -6.72 -1.50 6.56
CA LEU A 55 -5.43 -1.62 7.22
C LEU A 55 -5.63 -2.36 8.52
N ILE A 56 -4.86 -3.40 8.72
CA ILE A 56 -4.94 -4.22 9.91
C ILE A 56 -3.58 -4.27 10.55
N GLU A 57 -3.51 -4.84 11.71
CA GLU A 57 -2.29 -4.81 12.47
C GLU A 57 -1.12 -5.46 11.76
N GLU A 58 -1.36 -6.48 11.03
CA GLU A 58 -0.31 -7.22 10.35
C GLU A 58 -0.16 -6.91 8.88
N GLY A 59 -0.83 -5.88 8.41
CA GLY A 59 -0.73 -5.55 7.01
C GLY A 59 -2.01 -4.95 6.49
N MET A 60 -2.52 -5.47 5.38
CA MET A 60 -3.75 -4.97 4.82
C MET A 60 -4.60 -6.12 4.32
N ARG A 61 -5.90 -5.95 4.42
CA ARG A 61 -6.87 -6.90 3.89
C ARG A 61 -7.46 -6.27 2.64
N ILE A 62 -7.39 -7.02 1.55
CA ILE A 62 -7.88 -6.56 0.27
C ILE A 62 -9.18 -7.27 -0.03
N VAL A 63 -10.21 -6.50 -0.39
CA VAL A 63 -11.46 -7.08 -0.83
C VAL A 63 -11.69 -6.61 -2.25
N ARG A 64 -11.64 -7.52 -3.19
CA ARG A 64 -11.83 -7.18 -4.60
C ARG A 64 -13.32 -7.02 -4.86
N LYS A 65 -13.67 -5.90 -5.46
CA LYS A 65 -15.06 -5.62 -5.71
C LYS A 65 -15.56 -6.39 -6.92
N ASP A 66 -14.66 -6.67 -7.84
CA ASP A 66 -15.05 -7.33 -9.08
C ASP A 66 -15.23 -8.84 -8.92
N THR A 67 -14.51 -9.48 -8.03
CA THR A 67 -14.64 -10.92 -7.83
C THR A 67 -15.08 -11.30 -6.43
N LEU A 68 -15.10 -10.32 -5.52
CA LEU A 68 -15.44 -10.52 -4.12
C LEU A 68 -14.43 -11.39 -3.38
N ASP A 69 -13.26 -11.57 -3.95
CA ASP A 69 -12.19 -12.30 -3.26
C ASP A 69 -11.64 -11.43 -2.15
N THR A 70 -11.24 -12.06 -1.07
CA THR A 70 -10.64 -11.38 0.06
C THR A 70 -9.31 -12.04 0.35
N TYR A 71 -8.27 -11.25 0.50
CA TYR A 71 -6.98 -11.81 0.88
C TYR A 71 -6.18 -10.78 1.67
N GLN A 72 -5.15 -11.25 2.34
CA GLN A 72 -4.35 -10.43 3.22
C GLN A 72 -2.95 -10.30 2.66
N LEU A 73 -2.39 -9.10 2.77
CA LEU A 73 -1.05 -8.83 2.29
C LEU A 73 -0.25 -8.14 3.38
N CYS A 74 1.05 -8.34 3.36
CA CYS A 74 1.94 -7.55 4.20
C CYS A 74 2.50 -6.43 3.32
N TYR A 75 2.96 -5.36 3.91
CA TYR A 75 3.52 -4.27 3.14
C TYR A 75 4.50 -3.44 3.95
N TYR A 76 5.43 -2.81 3.25
CA TYR A 76 6.40 -1.90 3.85
C TYR A 76 6.52 -0.70 2.93
N VAL A 77 6.42 0.49 3.49
CA VAL A 77 6.44 1.72 2.72
C VAL A 77 7.55 2.62 3.23
N GLY A 78 8.32 3.18 2.33
CA GLY A 78 9.36 4.13 2.71
C GLY A 78 10.08 4.64 1.49
N ASN A 79 10.54 5.89 1.54
CA ASN A 79 11.31 6.49 0.44
C ASN A 79 10.66 6.34 -0.90
N GLU A 80 9.37 6.56 -0.94
CA GLU A 80 8.61 6.52 -2.19
C GLU A 80 8.59 5.16 -2.84
N THR A 81 8.83 4.13 -2.07
CA THR A 81 8.69 2.76 -2.55
C THR A 81 7.75 2.01 -1.62
N MET A 82 7.16 0.96 -2.14
CA MET A 82 6.29 0.10 -1.35
C MET A 82 6.55 -1.33 -1.77
N VAL A 83 6.82 -2.19 -0.80
CA VAL A 83 6.96 -3.62 -1.06
C VAL A 83 5.71 -4.28 -0.52
N VAL A 84 5.05 -5.04 -1.36
CA VAL A 84 3.84 -5.76 -0.97
C VAL A 84 4.15 -7.24 -1.06
N CYS A 85 3.80 -7.98 -0.04
CA CYS A 85 4.12 -9.39 0.02
C CYS A 85 2.89 -10.18 0.42
N LYS A 86 2.90 -11.46 0.08
CA LYS A 86 1.85 -12.36 0.48
C LYS A 86 2.36 -13.18 1.63
N PRO A 87 1.63 -13.25 2.75
CA PRO A 87 2.06 -14.11 3.85
C PRO A 87 2.14 -15.54 3.37
N ARG A 88 3.15 -16.24 3.81
CA ARG A 88 3.35 -17.65 3.46
C ARG A 88 3.74 -17.88 2.02
N ASP A 89 4.08 -16.81 1.31
CA ASP A 89 4.48 -16.96 -0.06
C ASP A 89 5.77 -16.18 -0.16
N GLU A 90 6.68 -16.61 -0.97
CA GLU A 90 7.95 -15.94 -1.11
C GLU A 90 7.89 -14.82 -2.11
N LYS A 91 6.73 -14.59 -2.69
CA LYS A 91 6.61 -13.55 -3.69
C LYS A 91 6.40 -12.19 -3.05
N ALA A 92 7.02 -11.22 -3.66
CA ALA A 92 6.84 -9.83 -3.26
C ALA A 92 6.84 -8.96 -4.50
N TRP A 93 6.17 -7.84 -4.41
CA TRP A 93 6.07 -6.90 -5.51
C TRP A 93 6.58 -5.55 -5.05
N LEU A 94 7.38 -4.91 -5.89
CA LEU A 94 7.94 -3.61 -5.56
C LEU A 94 7.26 -2.56 -6.39
N PHE A 95 6.79 -1.52 -5.72
CA PHE A 95 6.12 -0.40 -6.37
C PHE A 95 6.87 0.89 -6.08
N TYR A 96 6.82 1.80 -7.04
CA TYR A 96 7.42 3.12 -6.89
C TYR A 96 6.31 4.16 -6.93
N LYS A 97 6.41 5.16 -6.08
CA LYS A 97 5.37 6.17 -6.01
C LYS A 97 5.57 7.20 -7.11
N LEU A 98 4.51 7.49 -7.83
CA LEU A 98 4.53 8.50 -8.87
C LEU A 98 3.92 9.79 -8.37
N ARG A 99 2.93 9.73 -7.52
CA ARG A 99 2.30 10.92 -6.98
C ARG A 99 1.66 10.68 -5.65
#